data_8cdaf93cdcac60aa94c82310a6db85db
#
_entry.id   8cdaf93cdcac60aa94c82310a6db85db
#
_cell.length_a   1.000
_cell.length_b   1.000
_cell.length_c   1.000
_cell.angle_alpha   90.00
_cell.angle_beta   90.00
_cell.angle_gamma   90.00
#
_symmetry.space_group_name_H-M   'P 1'
#
loop_
_entity.id
_entity.type
_entity.pdbx_description
1 polymer ?
#
loop_
_entity_poly.entity_id
_entity_poly.type
_entity_poly.pdbx_seq_one_letter_code
_entity_poly.pdbx_strand_id
1 'polypeptide(L)'
;MFKFFKKKTALTLAELMMVFVVIGVIASIAVVTIKPFEKSVKWIYYRMYHTINTAIYNAMFTRAEFPTNSVDFCNALLEFINSNENYCDINRIVSLTTTEYPEDKIQIIASNGVRIYISANTDGTPYTHTETESNGMSTTYKYFVVIADLNAEKRPNTPIWTEKQMADIVASV
;
A
#
# COMPACT_ATOMS: atom_id res chain seq x y z
N MET A 1 -38.01 -0.73 61.82
CA MET A 1 -38.19 -1.40 60.50
C MET A 1 -38.64 -0.35 59.52
N PHE A 2 -37.68 0.36 58.88
CA PHE A 2 -37.97 1.46 57.93
C PHE A 2 -38.18 0.88 56.54
N LYS A 3 -39.43 0.92 56.05
CA LYS A 3 -39.77 0.60 54.66
C LYS A 3 -39.39 1.80 53.78
N PHE A 4 -38.29 1.72 53.05
CA PHE A 4 -37.98 2.66 51.97
C PHE A 4 -38.97 2.44 50.82
N PHE A 5 -39.95 3.33 50.71
CA PHE A 5 -40.76 3.43 49.49
C PHE A 5 -39.89 3.92 48.34
N LYS A 6 -39.46 3.04 47.48
CA LYS A 6 -38.88 3.42 46.16
C LYS A 6 -39.99 4.12 45.36
N LYS A 7 -39.97 5.47 45.32
CA LYS A 7 -40.71 6.22 44.31
C LYS A 7 -40.25 5.76 42.94
N LYS A 8 -41.10 5.04 42.24
CA LYS A 8 -40.92 4.79 40.80
C LYS A 8 -41.24 6.08 40.09
N THR A 9 -40.24 6.89 39.74
CA THR A 9 -40.41 8.03 38.86
C THR A 9 -40.60 7.48 37.44
N ALA A 10 -41.81 7.59 36.92
CA ALA A 10 -42.06 7.33 35.50
C ALA A 10 -41.40 8.47 34.71
N LEU A 11 -40.53 8.14 33.77
CA LEU A 11 -39.97 9.10 32.82
C LEU A 11 -41.11 9.72 32.00
N THR A 12 -41.10 11.02 31.87
CA THR A 12 -42.04 11.71 30.98
C THR A 12 -41.60 11.50 29.53
N LEU A 13 -42.56 11.56 28.60
CA LEU A 13 -42.27 11.45 27.16
C LEU A 13 -41.25 12.50 26.73
N ALA A 14 -41.27 13.70 27.31
CA ALA A 14 -40.31 14.76 27.00
C ALA A 14 -38.88 14.43 27.44
N GLU A 15 -38.72 13.84 28.64
CA GLU A 15 -37.40 13.38 29.10
C GLU A 15 -36.83 12.27 28.24
N LEU A 16 -37.69 11.34 27.79
CA LEU A 16 -37.28 10.26 26.91
C LEU A 16 -36.83 10.77 25.54
N MET A 17 -37.55 11.75 24.98
CA MET A 17 -37.16 12.41 23.73
C MET A 17 -35.83 13.17 23.86
N MET A 18 -35.61 13.86 24.98
CA MET A 18 -34.36 14.57 25.22
C MET A 18 -33.17 13.59 25.30
N VAL A 19 -33.35 12.46 25.98
CA VAL A 19 -32.32 11.42 26.06
C VAL A 19 -31.96 10.87 24.66
N PHE A 20 -32.95 10.62 23.80
CA PHE A 20 -32.67 10.17 22.44
C PHE A 20 -31.94 11.20 21.60
N VAL A 21 -32.26 12.49 21.74
CA VAL A 21 -31.53 13.57 21.05
C VAL A 21 -30.08 13.61 21.52
N VAL A 22 -29.82 13.54 22.83
CA VAL A 22 -28.45 13.55 23.37
C VAL A 22 -27.68 12.32 22.90
N ILE A 23 -28.25 11.13 22.95
CA ILE A 23 -27.62 9.90 22.46
C ILE A 23 -27.33 10.02 20.96
N GLY A 24 -28.25 10.55 20.15
CA GLY A 24 -28.06 10.76 18.72
C GLY A 24 -26.91 11.70 18.40
N VAL A 25 -26.78 12.80 19.16
CA VAL A 25 -25.66 13.75 19.01
C VAL A 25 -24.33 13.09 19.40
N ILE A 26 -24.27 12.40 20.55
CA ILE A 26 -23.06 11.70 20.99
C ILE A 26 -22.67 10.60 19.99
N ALA A 27 -23.63 9.82 19.50
CA ALA A 27 -23.38 8.78 18.52
C ALA A 27 -22.84 9.37 17.19
N SER A 28 -23.38 10.48 16.72
CA SER A 28 -22.92 11.15 15.51
C SER A 28 -21.49 11.68 15.65
N ILE A 29 -21.15 12.28 16.80
CA ILE A 29 -19.78 12.71 17.09
C ILE A 29 -18.83 11.50 17.19
N ALA A 30 -19.24 10.43 17.86
CA ALA A 30 -18.43 9.21 17.99
C ALA A 30 -18.12 8.58 16.62
N VAL A 31 -19.08 8.52 15.70
CA VAL A 31 -18.87 8.01 14.34
C VAL A 31 -17.87 8.85 13.55
N VAL A 32 -17.91 10.17 13.70
CA VAL A 32 -16.98 11.09 13.01
C VAL A 32 -15.58 11.04 13.62
N THR A 33 -15.48 10.85 14.93
CA THR A 33 -14.17 10.84 15.64
C THR A 33 -13.47 9.49 15.61
N ILE A 34 -14.22 8.39 15.47
CA ILE A 34 -13.62 7.08 15.22
C ILE A 34 -13.16 7.08 13.75
N LYS A 35 -11.88 7.31 13.52
CA LYS A 35 -11.25 7.19 12.20
C LYS A 35 -11.06 5.69 11.87
N PRO A 36 -12.07 4.99 11.31
CA PRO A 36 -11.92 3.58 10.95
C PRO A 36 -10.87 3.40 9.86
N PHE A 37 -10.58 4.50 9.15
CA PHE A 37 -9.71 4.52 7.98
C PHE A 37 -8.24 4.24 8.32
N GLU A 38 -7.70 4.78 9.42
CA GLU A 38 -6.29 4.57 9.78
C GLU A 38 -5.97 3.11 10.11
N LYS A 39 -6.89 2.41 10.76
CA LYS A 39 -6.72 0.98 11.07
C LYS A 39 -6.82 0.09 9.83
N SER A 40 -7.73 0.42 8.91
CA SER A 40 -7.89 -0.34 7.67
C SER A 40 -6.69 -0.16 6.73
N VAL A 41 -6.15 1.07 6.60
CA VAL A 41 -4.97 1.34 5.79
C VAL A 41 -3.74 0.62 6.32
N LYS A 42 -3.54 0.62 7.64
CA LYS A 42 -2.40 -0.09 8.25
C LYS A 42 -2.47 -1.61 7.98
N TRP A 43 -3.66 -2.19 8.06
CA TRP A 43 -3.84 -3.61 7.77
C TRP A 43 -3.63 -3.94 6.29
N ILE A 44 -4.15 -3.08 5.38
CA ILE A 44 -3.92 -3.19 3.94
C ILE A 44 -2.42 -3.10 3.63
N TYR A 45 -1.70 -2.17 4.28
CA TYR A 45 -0.25 -2.02 4.14
C TYR A 45 0.49 -3.33 4.46
N TYR A 46 0.27 -3.91 5.64
CA TYR A 46 0.96 -5.14 6.04
C TYR A 46 0.63 -6.31 5.12
N ARG A 47 -0.63 -6.45 4.75
CA ARG A 47 -1.06 -7.51 3.84
C ARG A 47 -0.42 -7.35 2.46
N MET A 48 -0.43 -6.14 1.90
CA MET A 48 0.15 -5.89 0.58
C MET A 48 1.66 -6.01 0.60
N TYR A 49 2.33 -5.50 1.62
CA TYR A 49 3.76 -5.69 1.79
C TYR A 49 4.13 -7.17 1.76
N HIS A 50 3.43 -7.99 2.53
CA HIS A 50 3.68 -9.43 2.55
C HIS A 50 3.39 -10.09 1.20
N THR A 51 2.27 -9.75 0.56
CA THR A 51 1.90 -10.30 -0.75
C THR A 51 2.92 -9.92 -1.83
N ILE A 52 3.30 -8.65 -1.91
CA ILE A 52 4.27 -8.16 -2.90
C ILE A 52 5.64 -8.78 -2.63
N ASN A 53 6.09 -8.81 -1.38
CA ASN A 53 7.38 -9.40 -1.04
C ASN A 53 7.45 -10.90 -1.39
N THR A 54 6.38 -11.64 -1.10
CA THR A 54 6.27 -13.05 -1.49
C THR A 54 6.23 -13.22 -3.02
N ALA A 55 5.50 -12.34 -3.73
CA ALA A 55 5.45 -12.37 -5.19
C ALA A 55 6.82 -12.07 -5.81
N ILE A 56 7.52 -11.06 -5.32
CA ILE A 56 8.88 -10.72 -5.75
C ILE A 56 9.82 -11.91 -5.48
N TYR A 57 9.80 -12.44 -4.27
CA TYR A 57 10.65 -13.59 -3.92
C TYR A 57 10.41 -14.76 -4.88
N ASN A 58 9.16 -15.13 -5.10
CA ASN A 58 8.82 -16.23 -6.00
C ASN A 58 9.19 -15.92 -7.45
N ALA A 59 8.91 -14.70 -7.94
CA ALA A 59 9.26 -14.29 -9.29
C ALA A 59 10.77 -14.31 -9.56
N MET A 60 11.58 -14.04 -8.53
CA MET A 60 13.03 -13.93 -8.65
C MET A 60 13.75 -15.27 -8.39
N PHE A 61 13.27 -16.08 -7.45
CA PHE A 61 14.00 -17.25 -6.95
C PHE A 61 13.40 -18.60 -7.38
N THR A 62 12.14 -18.64 -7.81
CA THR A 62 11.53 -19.89 -8.31
C THR A 62 11.69 -20.06 -9.80
N ARG A 63 12.01 -19.00 -10.54
CA ARG A 63 12.28 -19.05 -11.98
C ARG A 63 13.73 -19.41 -12.25
N ALA A 64 13.96 -20.15 -13.32
CA ALA A 64 15.30 -20.53 -13.76
C ALA A 64 16.13 -19.33 -14.25
N GLU A 65 15.46 -18.26 -14.69
CA GLU A 65 16.09 -17.06 -15.23
C GLU A 65 15.52 -15.80 -14.62
N PHE A 66 16.38 -14.83 -14.36
CA PHE A 66 16.00 -13.50 -13.91
C PHE A 66 15.23 -12.76 -15.03
N PRO A 67 14.12 -12.05 -14.72
CA PRO A 67 13.38 -11.29 -15.74
C PRO A 67 14.30 -10.29 -16.47
N THR A 68 14.27 -10.34 -17.79
CA THR A 68 15.15 -9.51 -18.62
C THR A 68 14.67 -8.08 -18.79
N ASN A 69 13.36 -7.87 -18.65
CA ASN A 69 12.72 -6.58 -18.80
C ASN A 69 11.53 -6.41 -17.84
N SER A 70 11.01 -5.19 -17.74
CA SER A 70 9.91 -4.85 -16.85
C SER A 70 8.59 -5.55 -17.18
N VAL A 71 8.35 -5.90 -18.46
CA VAL A 71 7.14 -6.60 -18.88
C VAL A 71 7.19 -8.05 -18.40
N ASP A 72 8.33 -8.73 -18.57
CA ASP A 72 8.54 -10.09 -18.05
C ASP A 72 8.43 -10.12 -16.52
N PHE A 73 8.99 -9.10 -15.85
CA PHE A 73 8.87 -8.97 -14.40
C PHE A 73 7.43 -8.73 -13.96
N CYS A 74 6.69 -7.87 -14.66
CA CYS A 74 5.28 -7.62 -14.39
C CYS A 74 4.45 -8.91 -14.54
N ASN A 75 4.65 -9.65 -15.62
CA ASN A 75 3.97 -10.93 -15.87
C ASN A 75 4.33 -11.97 -14.80
N ALA A 76 5.58 -11.97 -14.34
CA ALA A 76 6.01 -12.83 -13.25
C ALA A 76 5.31 -12.50 -11.93
N LEU A 77 5.09 -11.22 -11.62
CA LEU A 77 4.34 -10.82 -10.43
C LEU A 77 2.86 -11.21 -10.50
N LEU A 78 2.26 -11.15 -11.71
CA LEU A 78 0.85 -11.52 -11.91
C LEU A 78 0.55 -12.99 -11.61
N GLU A 79 1.52 -13.87 -11.64
CA GLU A 79 1.34 -15.27 -11.24
C GLU A 79 1.03 -15.41 -9.75
N PHE A 80 1.44 -14.43 -8.94
CA PHE A 80 1.33 -14.47 -7.47
C PHE A 80 0.42 -13.38 -6.90
N ILE A 81 0.08 -12.35 -7.68
CA ILE A 81 -0.80 -11.25 -7.28
C ILE A 81 -2.15 -11.42 -7.97
N ASN A 82 -3.20 -11.59 -7.15
CA ASN A 82 -4.56 -11.60 -7.67
C ASN A 82 -4.93 -10.17 -8.11
N SER A 83 -5.12 -9.98 -9.42
CA SER A 83 -5.39 -8.67 -10.03
C SER A 83 -6.78 -8.60 -10.64
N ASN A 84 -7.41 -7.41 -10.57
CA ASN A 84 -8.63 -7.09 -11.31
C ASN A 84 -8.28 -6.67 -12.75
N GLU A 85 -7.19 -5.91 -12.89
CA GLU A 85 -6.72 -5.38 -14.16
C GLU A 85 -5.19 -5.44 -14.20
N ASN A 86 -4.66 -5.70 -15.39
CA ASN A 86 -3.22 -5.69 -15.62
C ASN A 86 -2.90 -5.02 -16.96
N TYR A 87 -1.81 -4.27 -16.97
CA TYR A 87 -1.36 -3.48 -18.11
C TYR A 87 0.16 -3.60 -18.26
N CYS A 88 0.71 -4.80 -18.18
CA CYS A 88 2.15 -5.04 -18.28
C CYS A 88 2.71 -4.55 -19.63
N ASP A 89 3.01 -3.26 -19.70
CA ASP A 89 3.49 -2.54 -20.89
C ASP A 89 4.74 -1.73 -20.55
N ILE A 90 5.72 -1.76 -21.45
CA ILE A 90 6.96 -1.00 -21.34
C ILE A 90 6.72 0.52 -21.27
N ASN A 91 5.67 1.02 -21.93
CA ASN A 91 5.33 2.44 -21.91
C ASN A 91 4.77 2.92 -20.56
N ARG A 92 4.45 1.99 -19.67
CA ARG A 92 3.88 2.27 -18.33
C ARG A 92 4.92 2.27 -17.21
N ILE A 93 6.21 2.17 -17.56
CA ILE A 93 7.29 2.26 -16.58
C ILE A 93 7.31 3.66 -15.96
N VAL A 94 7.59 3.71 -14.66
CA VAL A 94 7.85 4.96 -13.93
C VAL A 94 9.34 5.08 -13.63
N SER A 95 9.84 6.31 -13.60
CA SER A 95 11.20 6.58 -13.13
C SER A 95 11.25 6.66 -11.61
N LEU A 96 12.36 6.26 -11.00
CA LEU A 96 12.59 6.42 -9.56
C LEU A 96 12.55 7.88 -9.09
N THR A 97 12.82 8.81 -10.00
CA THR A 97 12.81 10.26 -9.71
C THR A 97 11.42 10.89 -9.83
N THR A 98 10.41 10.11 -10.23
CA THR A 98 9.04 10.59 -10.38
C THR A 98 8.40 10.83 -9.03
N THR A 99 7.90 12.03 -8.80
CA THR A 99 7.17 12.40 -7.58
C THR A 99 5.66 12.17 -7.69
N GLU A 100 5.17 11.93 -8.90
CA GLU A 100 3.76 11.66 -9.20
C GLU A 100 3.61 10.34 -9.93
N TYR A 101 2.59 9.57 -9.55
CA TYR A 101 2.27 8.28 -10.14
C TYR A 101 0.93 8.38 -10.88
N PRO A 102 0.96 8.77 -12.18
CA PRO A 102 -0.25 8.97 -12.97
C PRO A 102 -0.93 7.64 -13.30
N GLU A 103 -2.24 7.69 -13.54
CA GLU A 103 -3.07 6.51 -13.80
C GLU A 103 -2.66 5.74 -15.07
N ASP A 104 -2.16 6.44 -16.08
CA ASP A 104 -1.69 5.84 -17.32
C ASP A 104 -0.40 5.01 -17.13
N LYS A 105 0.25 5.11 -15.98
CA LYS A 105 1.45 4.35 -15.61
C LYS A 105 1.18 3.17 -14.67
N ILE A 106 -0.08 2.95 -14.27
CA ILE A 106 -0.43 1.76 -13.49
C ILE A 106 -0.14 0.50 -14.31
N GLN A 107 0.53 -0.46 -13.71
CA GLN A 107 0.79 -1.74 -14.36
C GLN A 107 -0.13 -2.86 -13.85
N ILE A 108 -0.44 -2.87 -12.55
CA ILE A 108 -1.33 -3.86 -11.95
C ILE A 108 -2.30 -3.17 -11.01
N ILE A 109 -3.58 -3.50 -11.11
CA ILE A 109 -4.58 -3.17 -10.10
C ILE A 109 -4.94 -4.46 -9.36
N ALA A 110 -4.47 -4.59 -8.13
CA ALA A 110 -4.75 -5.75 -7.31
C ALA A 110 -6.24 -5.84 -6.95
N SER A 111 -6.72 -7.03 -6.61
CA SER A 111 -8.14 -7.30 -6.29
C SER A 111 -8.70 -6.48 -5.12
N ASN A 112 -7.84 -5.93 -4.27
CA ASN A 112 -8.19 -5.02 -3.18
C ASN A 112 -8.11 -3.53 -3.55
N GLY A 113 -7.91 -3.20 -4.83
CA GLY A 113 -7.83 -1.84 -5.35
C GLY A 113 -6.46 -1.16 -5.22
N VAL A 114 -5.45 -1.85 -4.70
CA VAL A 114 -4.08 -1.31 -4.64
C VAL A 114 -3.50 -1.21 -6.04
N ARG A 115 -2.94 -0.05 -6.37
CA ARG A 115 -2.28 0.22 -7.64
C ARG A 115 -0.80 -0.05 -7.52
N ILE A 116 -0.26 -0.82 -8.46
CA ILE A 116 1.15 -1.22 -8.46
C ILE A 116 1.83 -0.65 -9.70
N TYR A 117 2.95 0.01 -9.47
CA TYR A 117 3.82 0.56 -10.49
C TYR A 117 5.15 -0.17 -10.45
N ILE A 118 5.78 -0.35 -11.60
CA ILE A 118 7.11 -0.93 -11.71
C ILE A 118 8.04 0.14 -12.24
N SER A 119 9.17 0.33 -11.55
CA SER A 119 10.23 1.23 -11.97
C SER A 119 11.40 0.43 -12.51
N ALA A 120 11.89 0.86 -13.66
CA ALA A 120 13.01 0.28 -14.39
C ALA A 120 13.69 1.39 -15.22
N ASN A 121 14.74 1.07 -15.95
CA ASN A 121 15.30 1.96 -16.95
C ASN A 121 14.26 2.27 -18.06
N THR A 122 14.43 3.36 -18.77
CA THR A 122 13.51 3.82 -19.84
C THR A 122 13.30 2.81 -20.96
N ASP A 123 14.23 1.91 -21.17
CA ASP A 123 14.17 0.78 -22.12
C ASP A 123 13.54 -0.49 -21.54
N GLY A 124 13.08 -0.42 -20.30
CA GLY A 124 12.48 -1.54 -19.57
C GLY A 124 13.48 -2.50 -18.92
N THR A 125 14.76 -2.27 -19.07
CA THR A 125 15.78 -3.12 -18.42
C THR A 125 15.87 -2.84 -16.92
N PRO A 126 16.29 -3.84 -16.11
CA PRO A 126 16.48 -3.63 -14.67
C PRO A 126 17.57 -2.58 -14.40
N TYR A 127 17.43 -1.88 -13.30
CA TYR A 127 18.54 -1.07 -12.77
C TYR A 127 19.71 -1.95 -12.42
N THR A 128 20.91 -1.39 -12.46
CA THR A 128 22.15 -2.07 -12.08
C THR A 128 22.86 -1.28 -10.99
N HIS A 129 23.31 -1.99 -9.98
CA HIS A 129 24.19 -1.44 -8.93
C HIS A 129 25.44 -2.30 -8.84
N THR A 130 26.61 -1.69 -8.86
CA THR A 130 27.89 -2.40 -8.77
C THR A 130 28.57 -2.01 -7.46
N GLU A 131 28.79 -2.99 -6.62
CA GLU A 131 29.59 -2.86 -5.40
C GLU A 131 30.99 -3.39 -5.64
N THR A 132 31.99 -2.63 -5.20
CA THR A 132 33.37 -3.07 -5.23
C THR A 132 33.85 -3.27 -3.80
N GLU A 133 34.16 -4.50 -3.47
CA GLU A 133 34.72 -4.85 -2.16
C GLU A 133 36.15 -4.34 -2.00
N SER A 134 36.63 -4.25 -0.76
CA SER A 134 38.01 -3.84 -0.41
C SER A 134 39.10 -4.74 -1.01
N ASN A 135 38.76 -5.96 -1.42
CA ASN A 135 39.64 -6.91 -2.11
C ASN A 135 39.71 -6.67 -3.63
N GLY A 136 38.99 -5.67 -4.17
CA GLY A 136 38.95 -5.34 -5.59
C GLY A 136 37.95 -6.19 -6.41
N MET A 137 37.19 -7.09 -5.78
CA MET A 137 36.12 -7.80 -6.44
C MET A 137 34.89 -6.88 -6.61
N SER A 138 34.33 -6.89 -7.82
CA SER A 138 33.12 -6.12 -8.12
C SER A 138 31.96 -7.06 -8.41
N THR A 139 30.85 -6.87 -7.68
CA THR A 139 29.60 -7.61 -7.90
C THR A 139 28.55 -6.65 -8.42
N THR A 140 27.91 -7.01 -9.54
CA THR A 140 26.84 -6.22 -10.14
C THR A 140 25.49 -6.86 -9.86
N TYR A 141 24.64 -6.12 -9.15
CA TYR A 141 23.26 -6.50 -8.85
C TYR A 141 22.31 -5.89 -9.87
N LYS A 142 21.29 -6.66 -10.26
CA LYS A 142 20.19 -6.20 -11.11
C LYS A 142 18.92 -6.18 -10.28
N TYR A 143 18.12 -5.12 -10.39
CA TYR A 143 16.89 -4.99 -9.61
C TYR A 143 15.80 -4.19 -10.33
N PHE A 144 14.56 -4.47 -9.99
CA PHE A 144 13.40 -3.67 -10.30
C PHE A 144 12.87 -3.06 -9.00
N VAL A 145 12.19 -1.90 -9.09
CA VAL A 145 11.52 -1.30 -7.94
C VAL A 145 10.02 -1.43 -8.12
N VAL A 146 9.35 -1.96 -7.10
CA VAL A 146 7.90 -2.07 -7.07
C VAL A 146 7.34 -1.03 -6.12
N ILE A 147 6.45 -0.20 -6.62
CA ILE A 147 5.81 0.88 -5.87
C ILE A 147 4.33 0.55 -5.77
N ALA A 148 3.80 0.52 -4.54
CA ALA A 148 2.40 0.22 -4.28
C ALA A 148 1.69 1.46 -3.71
N ASP A 149 0.68 1.94 -4.44
CA ASP A 149 -0.23 2.97 -3.97
C ASP A 149 -1.43 2.31 -3.27
N LEU A 150 -1.49 2.44 -1.94
CA LEU A 150 -2.47 1.77 -1.09
C LEU A 150 -3.79 2.53 -0.98
N ASN A 151 -3.82 3.79 -1.34
CA ASN A 151 -4.98 4.66 -1.19
C ASN A 151 -5.68 5.04 -2.50
N ALA A 152 -5.11 4.63 -3.62
CA ALA A 152 -5.59 4.66 -5.01
C ALA A 152 -6.24 5.98 -5.49
N GLU A 153 -7.25 6.49 -4.81
CA GLU A 153 -8.01 7.70 -5.21
C GLU A 153 -7.85 8.87 -4.23
N LYS A 154 -7.23 8.65 -3.08
CA LYS A 154 -7.13 9.66 -2.01
C LYS A 154 -5.77 10.33 -2.01
N ARG A 155 -5.75 11.63 -2.24
CA ARG A 155 -4.52 12.44 -2.10
C ARG A 155 -4.08 12.55 -0.62
N PRO A 156 -2.77 12.67 -0.34
CA PRO A 156 -1.69 12.89 -1.29
C PRO A 156 -1.05 11.58 -1.79
N ASN A 157 -0.90 11.43 -3.10
CA ASN A 157 -0.09 10.37 -3.72
C ASN A 157 1.38 10.80 -3.75
N THR A 158 1.87 11.33 -2.65
CA THR A 158 3.28 11.68 -2.51
C THR A 158 4.04 10.47 -1.98
N PRO A 159 5.19 10.11 -2.56
CA PRO A 159 6.02 9.05 -2.02
C PRO A 159 6.42 9.41 -0.58
N ILE A 160 6.26 8.47 0.33
CA ILE A 160 6.64 8.62 1.75
C ILE A 160 8.17 8.75 1.89
N TRP A 161 8.91 8.48 0.83
CA TRP A 161 10.37 8.37 0.82
C TRP A 161 10.99 9.64 0.21
N THR A 162 11.94 10.21 0.91
CA THR A 162 12.84 11.21 0.33
C THR A 162 13.89 10.52 -0.54
N GLU A 163 14.46 11.22 -1.54
CA GLU A 163 15.55 10.69 -2.38
C GLU A 163 16.67 10.05 -1.55
N LYS A 164 16.97 10.61 -0.39
CA LYS A 164 17.98 10.09 0.53
C LYS A 164 17.59 8.73 1.11
N GLN A 165 16.31 8.55 1.51
CA GLN A 165 15.84 7.27 2.03
C GLN A 165 15.80 6.19 0.96
N MET A 166 15.50 6.55 -0.29
CA MET A 166 15.57 5.62 -1.42
C MET A 166 17.02 5.21 -1.70
N ALA A 167 17.97 6.14 -1.66
CA ALA A 167 19.39 5.84 -1.81
C ALA A 167 19.89 4.91 -0.68
N ASP A 168 19.46 5.15 0.56
CA ASP A 168 19.84 4.34 1.72
C ASP A 168 19.27 2.90 1.64
N ILE A 169 18.05 2.73 1.08
CA ILE A 169 17.44 1.40 0.86
C ILE A 169 18.20 0.65 -0.25
N VAL A 170 18.54 1.31 -1.34
CA VAL A 170 19.31 0.72 -2.44
C VAL A 170 20.72 0.35 -2.00
N ALA A 171 21.32 1.11 -1.09
CA ALA A 171 22.64 0.83 -0.51
C ALA A 171 22.63 -0.28 0.55
N SER A 172 21.46 -0.73 1.03
CA SER A 172 21.31 -1.75 2.07
C SER A 172 20.91 -3.14 1.54
N VAL A 173 20.75 -3.29 0.22
CA VAL A 173 20.47 -4.55 -0.48
C VAL A 173 21.68 -5.07 -1.19
#